data_a568b1c549ea0153da5fee21640356ba
#
_entry.id   a568b1c549ea0153da5fee21640356ba
#
_cell.length_a   1.000
_cell.length_b   1.000
_cell.length_c   1.000
_cell.angle_alpha   90.00
_cell.angle_beta   90.00
_cell.angle_gamma   90.00
#
_symmetry.space_group_name_H-M   'P 1'
#
loop_
_entity.id
_entity.type
_entity.pdbx_description
1 polymer ?
#
loop_
_entity_poly.entity_id
_entity_poly.type
_entity_poly.pdbx_seq_one_letter_code
_entity_poly.pdbx_strand_id
1 'polypeptide(L)'
;ALNKALLKSGATISEMNCVRKHLSAIKGGRLALACAPARVVTLLISDVPGDDPGVIASGPTLPDPTTCAESLAILKKYGIDIPENILKHLESGAGETPKPGDPRFARNEHHVMATAQHALEAAAAKARAAGITPYILSNDLEGESRDVGMVHAALAKQVAKYGQPFAKPCVILSGGETTVTVRGKGRGGRNAEFLLSLAVSLQGTAGILSLIHISEPTRQAEI
;
A
#
# COMPACT_ATOMS: atom_id res chain seq x y z
N ALA A 1 -7.42 -17.64 -10.88
CA ALA A 1 -8.80 -17.73 -10.33
C ALA A 1 -8.86 -17.20 -8.89
N LEU A 2 -8.11 -17.76 -7.92
CA LEU A 2 -8.20 -17.43 -6.50
C LEU A 2 -7.86 -15.96 -6.19
N ASN A 3 -6.78 -15.41 -6.74
CA ASN A 3 -6.41 -14.00 -6.50
C ASN A 3 -7.53 -13.03 -6.92
N LYS A 4 -8.22 -13.33 -8.03
CA LYS A 4 -9.36 -12.53 -8.47
C LYS A 4 -10.57 -12.66 -7.54
N ALA A 5 -10.79 -13.83 -6.93
CA ALA A 5 -11.83 -14.04 -5.94
C ALA A 5 -11.52 -13.27 -4.65
N LEU A 6 -10.27 -13.33 -4.15
CA LEU A 6 -9.83 -12.55 -3.00
C LEU A 6 -10.01 -11.04 -3.20
N LEU A 7 -9.62 -10.50 -4.36
CA LEU A 7 -9.81 -9.07 -4.67
C LEU A 7 -11.27 -8.64 -4.71
N LYS A 8 -12.19 -9.55 -5.02
CA LYS A 8 -13.63 -9.27 -5.08
C LYS A 8 -14.37 -9.52 -3.76
N SER A 9 -13.74 -10.18 -2.81
CA SER A 9 -14.38 -10.64 -1.59
C SER A 9 -14.59 -9.54 -0.53
N GLY A 10 -13.90 -8.42 -0.64
CA GLY A 10 -13.84 -7.41 0.41
C GLY A 10 -12.89 -7.77 1.56
N ALA A 11 -12.05 -8.79 1.40
CA ALA A 11 -11.00 -9.12 2.35
C ALA A 11 -9.99 -7.97 2.47
N THR A 12 -9.48 -7.74 3.66
CA THR A 12 -8.42 -6.75 3.90
C THR A 12 -7.14 -7.18 3.19
N ILE A 13 -6.23 -6.23 2.95
CA ILE A 13 -4.92 -6.55 2.34
C ILE A 13 -4.13 -7.55 3.18
N SER A 14 -4.20 -7.46 4.50
CA SER A 14 -3.55 -8.40 5.42
C SER A 14 -4.11 -9.81 5.30
N GLU A 15 -5.45 -9.96 5.23
CA GLU A 15 -6.10 -11.26 5.00
C GLU A 15 -5.74 -11.83 3.63
N MET A 16 -5.76 -11.01 2.59
CA MET A 16 -5.34 -11.45 1.25
C MET A 16 -3.88 -11.90 1.24
N ASN A 17 -2.99 -11.17 1.91
CA ASN A 17 -1.57 -11.51 1.99
C ASN A 17 -1.33 -12.77 2.79
N CYS A 18 -2.08 -13.02 3.87
CA CYS A 18 -2.04 -14.29 4.59
C CYS A 18 -2.26 -15.47 3.63
N VAL A 19 -3.35 -15.46 2.87
CA VAL A 19 -3.64 -16.53 1.89
C VAL A 19 -2.55 -16.62 0.81
N ARG A 20 -2.11 -15.47 0.26
CA ARG A 20 -1.09 -15.42 -0.80
C ARG A 20 0.26 -15.98 -0.37
N LYS A 21 0.69 -15.70 0.87
CA LYS A 21 1.95 -16.18 1.42
C LYS A 21 1.97 -17.71 1.49
N HIS A 22 0.88 -18.32 1.96
CA HIS A 22 0.76 -19.77 2.12
C HIS A 22 0.61 -20.55 0.79
N LEU A 23 0.32 -19.84 -0.30
CA LEU A 23 0.22 -20.40 -1.65
C LEU A 23 1.36 -19.99 -2.59
N SER A 24 2.38 -19.34 -2.06
CA SER A 24 3.50 -18.82 -2.86
C SER A 24 4.78 -19.60 -2.57
N ALA A 25 5.56 -19.84 -3.61
CA ALA A 25 6.89 -20.46 -3.49
C ALA A 25 7.97 -19.51 -2.94
N ILE A 26 7.73 -18.19 -2.93
CA ILE A 26 8.75 -17.19 -2.58
C ILE A 26 8.35 -16.24 -1.45
N LYS A 27 7.03 -16.01 -1.24
CA LYS A 27 6.53 -15.07 -0.23
C LYS A 27 6.62 -15.64 1.19
N GLY A 28 6.43 -14.77 2.19
CA GLY A 28 6.40 -15.19 3.60
C GLY A 28 7.69 -15.85 4.07
N GLY A 29 8.86 -15.29 3.70
CA GLY A 29 10.17 -15.77 4.12
C GLY A 29 10.75 -16.91 3.27
N ARG A 30 9.99 -17.48 2.33
CA ARG A 30 10.43 -18.65 1.56
C ARG A 30 11.63 -18.37 0.67
N LEU A 31 11.75 -17.14 0.13
CA LEU A 31 12.91 -16.76 -0.67
C LEU A 31 14.19 -16.79 0.18
N ALA A 32 14.17 -16.19 1.37
CA ALA A 32 15.34 -16.24 2.25
C ALA A 32 15.66 -17.67 2.70
N LEU A 33 14.62 -18.49 2.93
CA LEU A 33 14.79 -19.90 3.26
C LEU A 33 15.49 -20.67 2.12
N ALA A 34 15.12 -20.39 0.88
CA ALA A 34 15.77 -21.00 -0.30
C ALA A 34 17.22 -20.54 -0.49
N CYS A 35 17.59 -19.37 0.06
CA CYS A 35 18.96 -18.87 0.03
C CYS A 35 19.85 -19.47 1.14
N ALA A 36 19.27 -20.13 2.14
CA ALA A 36 20.06 -20.70 3.25
C ALA A 36 21.11 -21.72 2.73
N PRO A 37 22.34 -21.73 3.28
CA PRO A 37 22.83 -21.02 4.47
C PRO A 37 23.41 -19.61 4.22
N ALA A 38 23.20 -19.03 3.04
CA ALA A 38 23.67 -17.69 2.75
C ALA A 38 23.00 -16.64 3.65
N ARG A 39 23.77 -15.60 4.02
CA ARG A 39 23.21 -14.42 4.66
C ARG A 39 22.42 -13.61 3.64
N VAL A 40 21.19 -13.25 3.97
CA VAL A 40 20.33 -12.41 3.14
C VAL A 40 20.26 -11.02 3.74
N VAL A 41 20.64 -10.00 2.96
CA VAL A 41 20.44 -8.59 3.30
C VAL A 41 19.37 -8.04 2.38
N THR A 42 18.27 -7.58 2.98
CA THR A 42 17.11 -7.08 2.26
C THR A 42 17.03 -5.55 2.37
N LEU A 43 17.05 -4.87 1.25
CA LEU A 43 16.82 -3.43 1.16
C LEU A 43 15.37 -3.20 0.71
N LEU A 44 14.61 -2.45 1.50
CA LEU A 44 13.18 -2.24 1.31
C LEU A 44 12.89 -0.76 1.00
N ILE A 45 11.99 -0.53 0.07
CA ILE A 45 11.31 0.76 -0.10
C ILE A 45 9.84 0.49 0.22
N SER A 46 9.30 1.24 1.18
CA SER A 46 7.92 1.04 1.64
C SER A 46 6.97 1.99 0.93
N ASP A 47 5.93 1.42 0.35
CA ASP A 47 4.72 2.09 -0.13
C ASP A 47 3.46 1.59 0.62
N VAL A 48 3.67 0.90 1.74
CA VAL A 48 2.63 0.25 2.54
C VAL A 48 2.34 1.10 3.77
N PRO A 49 1.06 1.35 4.10
CA PRO A 49 0.67 1.95 5.38
C PRO A 49 1.29 1.23 6.57
N GLY A 50 1.90 1.99 7.49
CA GLY A 50 2.54 1.45 8.69
C GLY A 50 3.94 0.86 8.48
N ASP A 51 4.47 0.85 7.27
CA ASP A 51 5.86 0.46 6.93
C ASP A 51 6.30 -0.93 7.43
N ASP A 52 5.35 -1.86 7.63
CA ASP A 52 5.66 -3.22 8.08
C ASP A 52 6.45 -4.00 7.01
N PRO A 53 7.72 -4.35 7.27
CA PRO A 53 8.55 -5.08 6.32
C PRO A 53 7.97 -6.44 5.91
N GLY A 54 7.16 -7.07 6.78
CA GLY A 54 6.49 -8.35 6.51
C GLY A 54 5.34 -8.24 5.52
N VAL A 55 4.82 -7.03 5.29
CA VAL A 55 3.75 -6.72 4.33
C VAL A 55 4.32 -6.28 3.00
N ILE A 56 5.43 -5.54 3.00
CA ILE A 56 6.10 -5.07 1.77
C ILE A 56 6.41 -6.26 0.86
N ALA A 57 5.89 -6.23 -0.36
CA ALA A 57 5.97 -7.32 -1.34
C ALA A 57 5.48 -8.70 -0.80
N SER A 58 4.71 -8.72 0.30
CA SER A 58 4.31 -9.89 1.09
C SER A 58 5.50 -10.64 1.74
N GLY A 59 6.54 -9.92 2.15
CA GLY A 59 7.64 -10.41 2.97
C GLY A 59 8.42 -11.60 2.42
N PRO A 60 8.99 -11.58 1.21
CA PRO A 60 9.65 -12.76 0.65
C PRO A 60 10.87 -13.21 1.45
N THR A 61 11.49 -12.31 2.17
CA THR A 61 12.72 -12.57 2.95
C THR A 61 12.53 -12.49 4.47
N LEU A 62 11.32 -12.26 4.94
CA LEU A 62 11.00 -12.15 6.36
C LEU A 62 10.10 -13.31 6.81
N PRO A 63 10.31 -13.86 8.01
CA PRO A 63 9.42 -14.86 8.59
C PRO A 63 7.99 -14.35 8.71
N ASP A 64 7.03 -15.24 8.54
CA ASP A 64 5.61 -14.92 8.53
C ASP A 64 4.90 -15.47 9.78
N PRO A 65 4.29 -14.63 10.62
CA PRO A 65 3.59 -15.09 11.79
C PRO A 65 2.27 -15.81 11.49
N THR A 66 1.70 -15.60 10.30
CA THR A 66 0.40 -16.18 9.93
C THR A 66 0.49 -17.67 9.58
N THR A 67 -0.64 -18.38 9.59
CA THR A 67 -0.70 -19.84 9.46
C THR A 67 -1.61 -20.32 8.33
N CYS A 68 -1.42 -21.56 7.90
CA CYS A 68 -2.34 -22.24 6.98
C CYS A 68 -3.78 -22.28 7.53
N ALA A 69 -3.94 -22.46 8.85
CA ALA A 69 -5.25 -22.48 9.49
C ALA A 69 -5.96 -21.12 9.37
N GLU A 70 -5.25 -20.02 9.57
CA GLU A 70 -5.79 -18.66 9.35
C GLU A 70 -6.15 -18.45 7.89
N SER A 71 -5.33 -18.92 6.94
CA SER A 71 -5.63 -18.85 5.52
C SER A 71 -6.94 -19.58 5.16
N LEU A 72 -7.16 -20.77 5.73
CA LEU A 72 -8.40 -21.53 5.57
C LEU A 72 -9.60 -20.81 6.19
N ALA A 73 -9.42 -20.24 7.39
CA ALA A 73 -10.46 -19.47 8.06
C ALA A 73 -10.88 -18.23 7.24
N ILE A 74 -9.93 -17.53 6.64
CA ILE A 74 -10.18 -16.39 5.76
C ILE A 74 -10.97 -16.82 4.52
N LEU A 75 -10.53 -17.88 3.83
CA LEU A 75 -11.21 -18.40 2.65
C LEU A 75 -12.66 -18.81 2.98
N LYS A 76 -12.88 -19.44 4.11
CA LYS A 76 -14.21 -19.81 4.61
C LYS A 76 -15.06 -18.59 4.96
N LYS A 77 -14.48 -17.59 5.66
CA LYS A 77 -15.15 -16.34 6.06
C LYS A 77 -15.77 -15.62 4.86
N TYR A 78 -15.05 -15.60 3.74
CA TYR A 78 -15.48 -14.92 2.53
C TYR A 78 -16.18 -15.82 1.50
N GLY A 79 -16.45 -17.08 1.84
CA GLY A 79 -17.14 -18.03 0.95
C GLY A 79 -16.40 -18.25 -0.38
N ILE A 80 -15.07 -18.25 -0.34
CA ILE A 80 -14.24 -18.40 -1.55
C ILE A 80 -14.05 -19.89 -1.84
N ASP A 81 -14.64 -20.35 -2.92
CA ASP A 81 -14.42 -21.71 -3.42
C ASP A 81 -12.99 -21.87 -3.93
N ILE A 82 -12.33 -22.90 -3.43
CA ILE A 82 -10.97 -23.25 -3.83
C ILE A 82 -10.90 -24.66 -4.39
N PRO A 83 -10.02 -24.90 -5.37
CA PRO A 83 -9.75 -26.25 -5.87
C PRO A 83 -9.27 -27.18 -4.74
N GLU A 84 -9.64 -28.47 -4.84
CA GLU A 84 -9.33 -29.47 -3.81
C GLU A 84 -7.82 -29.60 -3.54
N ASN A 85 -6.98 -29.43 -4.55
CA ASN A 85 -5.53 -29.47 -4.39
C ASN A 85 -5.00 -28.31 -3.52
N ILE A 86 -5.64 -27.12 -3.59
CA ILE A 86 -5.29 -25.98 -2.72
C ILE A 86 -5.78 -26.25 -1.30
N LEU A 87 -6.99 -26.77 -1.15
CA LEU A 87 -7.54 -27.15 0.15
C LEU A 87 -6.61 -28.15 0.86
N LYS A 88 -6.29 -29.24 0.20
CA LYS A 88 -5.35 -30.27 0.75
C LYS A 88 -3.97 -29.70 1.08
N HIS A 89 -3.45 -28.78 0.25
CA HIS A 89 -2.16 -28.13 0.49
C HIS A 89 -2.16 -27.31 1.79
N LEU A 90 -3.24 -26.57 2.06
CA LEU A 90 -3.37 -25.77 3.28
C LEU A 90 -3.68 -26.66 4.50
N GLU A 91 -4.58 -27.65 4.38
CA GLU A 91 -4.96 -28.57 5.46
C GLU A 91 -3.80 -29.46 5.92
N SER A 92 -2.96 -29.90 5.00
CA SER A 92 -1.77 -30.71 5.34
C SER A 92 -0.63 -29.92 5.98
N GLY A 93 -0.72 -28.59 6.02
CA GLY A 93 0.36 -27.72 6.46
C GLY A 93 1.52 -27.61 5.46
N ALA A 94 1.42 -28.21 4.26
CA ALA A 94 2.46 -28.09 3.22
C ALA A 94 2.65 -26.64 2.75
N GLY A 95 1.63 -25.81 2.92
CA GLY A 95 1.67 -24.37 2.68
C GLY A 95 2.28 -23.55 3.81
N GLU A 96 2.72 -24.17 4.92
CA GLU A 96 3.19 -23.41 6.09
C GLU A 96 4.46 -22.62 5.79
N THR A 97 4.47 -21.37 6.21
CA THR A 97 5.60 -20.44 6.04
C THR A 97 6.59 -20.55 7.22
N PRO A 98 7.88 -20.23 7.04
CA PRO A 98 8.80 -20.12 8.17
C PRO A 98 8.34 -19.07 9.17
N LYS A 99 8.43 -19.40 10.46
CA LYS A 99 7.91 -18.59 11.58
C LYS A 99 8.97 -17.68 12.19
N PRO A 100 8.57 -16.57 12.83
CA PRO A 100 9.46 -15.80 13.67
C PRO A 100 10.21 -16.69 14.68
N GLY A 101 11.53 -16.47 14.80
CA GLY A 101 12.38 -17.31 15.64
C GLY A 101 13.03 -18.51 14.95
N ASP A 102 12.73 -18.77 13.69
CA ASP A 102 13.42 -19.79 12.91
C ASP A 102 14.93 -19.49 12.81
N PRO A 103 15.82 -20.39 13.27
CA PRO A 103 17.25 -20.13 13.34
C PRO A 103 17.90 -19.90 11.98
N ARG A 104 17.27 -20.33 10.89
CA ARG A 104 17.76 -20.10 9.52
C ARG A 104 17.75 -18.62 9.12
N PHE A 105 17.00 -17.78 9.82
CA PHE A 105 16.94 -16.33 9.62
C PHE A 105 17.86 -15.53 10.55
N ALA A 106 18.54 -16.18 11.50
CA ALA A 106 19.35 -15.51 12.53
C ALA A 106 20.45 -14.57 11.99
N ARG A 107 20.92 -14.82 10.76
CA ARG A 107 21.95 -14.03 10.09
C ARG A 107 21.40 -13.04 9.05
N ASN A 108 20.08 -13.05 8.82
CA ASN A 108 19.45 -12.20 7.83
C ASN A 108 19.18 -10.81 8.42
N GLU A 109 19.26 -9.81 7.58
CA GLU A 109 19.02 -8.42 7.94
C GLU A 109 18.04 -7.78 6.97
N HIS A 110 17.31 -6.79 7.44
CA HIS A 110 16.46 -5.96 6.59
C HIS A 110 16.62 -4.49 6.96
N HIS A 111 16.59 -3.63 5.95
CA HIS A 111 16.73 -2.19 6.09
C HIS A 111 15.66 -1.50 5.26
N VAL A 112 14.82 -0.69 5.89
CA VAL A 112 13.87 0.18 5.20
C VAL A 112 14.62 1.43 4.77
N MET A 113 14.92 1.53 3.47
CA MET A 113 15.73 2.60 2.88
C MET A 113 14.94 3.87 2.64
N ALA A 114 13.68 3.74 2.26
CA ALA A 114 12.78 4.87 2.05
C ALA A 114 11.34 4.48 2.39
N THR A 115 10.58 5.47 2.87
CA THR A 115 9.17 5.38 3.20
C THR A 115 8.41 6.57 2.60
N ALA A 116 7.09 6.52 2.61
CA ALA A 116 6.26 7.67 2.25
C ALA A 116 6.58 8.88 3.14
N GLN A 117 6.82 8.66 4.44
CA GLN A 117 7.18 9.73 5.38
C GLN A 117 8.48 10.43 4.98
N HIS A 118 9.54 9.68 4.63
CA HIS A 118 10.80 10.27 4.18
C HIS A 118 10.62 11.16 2.94
N ALA A 119 9.78 10.74 1.99
CA ALA A 119 9.47 11.52 0.80
C ALA A 119 8.74 12.83 1.14
N LEU A 120 7.75 12.78 2.05
CA LEU A 120 7.02 13.96 2.51
C LEU A 120 7.93 14.93 3.27
N GLU A 121 8.83 14.44 4.10
CA GLU A 121 9.79 15.26 4.84
C GLU A 121 10.79 15.94 3.89
N ALA A 122 11.27 15.23 2.87
CA ALA A 122 12.14 15.80 1.84
C ALA A 122 11.42 16.91 1.04
N ALA A 123 10.15 16.68 0.67
CA ALA A 123 9.32 17.69 0.02
C ALA A 123 9.07 18.90 0.93
N ALA A 124 8.80 18.67 2.21
CA ALA A 124 8.63 19.72 3.20
C ALA A 124 9.92 20.55 3.37
N ALA A 125 11.08 19.90 3.42
CA ALA A 125 12.37 20.59 3.51
C ALA A 125 12.61 21.48 2.28
N LYS A 126 12.24 20.99 1.07
CA LYS A 126 12.32 21.77 -0.16
C LYS A 126 11.41 23.00 -0.16
N ALA A 127 10.17 22.84 0.34
CA ALA A 127 9.23 23.95 0.48
C ALA A 127 9.76 25.02 1.45
N ARG A 128 10.29 24.62 2.62
CA ARG A 128 10.89 25.54 3.59
C ARG A 128 12.08 26.29 3.00
N ALA A 129 12.93 25.61 2.24
CA ALA A 129 14.07 26.25 1.56
C ALA A 129 13.62 27.29 0.52
N ALA A 130 12.41 27.17 -0.03
CA ALA A 130 11.79 28.14 -0.91
C ALA A 130 10.99 29.24 -0.16
N GLY A 131 11.03 29.28 1.16
CA GLY A 131 10.30 30.25 1.98
C GLY A 131 8.80 29.98 2.11
N ILE A 132 8.35 28.76 1.81
CA ILE A 132 6.93 28.38 1.87
C ILE A 132 6.72 27.39 3.01
N THR A 133 5.72 27.64 3.86
CA THR A 133 5.40 26.79 5.00
C THR A 133 4.76 25.47 4.52
N PRO A 134 5.35 24.29 4.80
CA PRO A 134 4.76 23.01 4.50
C PRO A 134 3.93 22.48 5.67
N TYR A 135 2.83 21.82 5.34
CA TYR A 135 2.00 21.06 6.27
C TYR A 135 1.85 19.63 5.75
N ILE A 136 2.37 18.67 6.51
CA ILE A 136 2.17 17.24 6.21
C ILE A 136 0.88 16.81 6.91
N LEU A 137 -0.11 16.37 6.13
CA LEU A 137 -1.39 15.90 6.66
C LEU A 137 -1.29 14.47 7.18
N SER A 138 -0.74 13.59 6.37
CA SER A 138 -0.58 12.17 6.68
C SER A 138 0.31 11.52 5.64
N ASN A 139 0.97 10.43 6.02
CA ASN A 139 1.65 9.49 5.12
C ASN A 139 0.82 8.20 4.88
N ASP A 140 -0.40 8.15 5.43
CA ASP A 140 -1.22 6.94 5.58
C ASP A 140 -2.68 7.18 5.16
N LEU A 141 -2.88 7.94 4.06
CA LEU A 141 -4.21 8.19 3.55
C LEU A 141 -4.71 6.99 2.74
N GLU A 142 -5.84 6.44 3.15
CA GLU A 142 -6.53 5.35 2.49
C GLU A 142 -7.95 5.76 2.07
N GLY A 143 -8.63 4.92 1.32
CA GLY A 143 -10.01 5.10 0.88
C GLY A 143 -10.15 5.32 -0.61
N GLU A 144 -11.38 5.59 -1.05
CA GLU A 144 -11.69 5.81 -2.47
C GLU A 144 -11.07 7.10 -2.96
N SER A 145 -10.25 7.05 -4.00
CA SER A 145 -9.47 8.17 -4.52
C SER A 145 -10.31 9.41 -4.81
N ARG A 146 -11.51 9.21 -5.34
CA ARG A 146 -12.46 10.29 -5.63
C ARG A 146 -12.88 11.03 -4.37
N ASP A 147 -13.19 10.30 -3.30
CA ASP A 147 -13.70 10.90 -2.07
C ASP A 147 -12.57 11.62 -1.31
N VAL A 148 -11.39 11.03 -1.29
CA VAL A 148 -10.18 11.66 -0.73
C VAL A 148 -9.83 12.93 -1.50
N GLY A 149 -9.95 12.94 -2.84
CA GLY A 149 -9.75 14.12 -3.68
C GLY A 149 -10.73 15.26 -3.36
N MET A 150 -12.02 14.95 -3.13
CA MET A 150 -13.02 15.93 -2.71
C MET A 150 -12.69 16.58 -1.36
N VAL A 151 -12.24 15.78 -0.39
CA VAL A 151 -11.82 16.28 0.93
C VAL A 151 -10.64 17.24 0.81
N HIS A 152 -9.63 16.87 -0.01
CA HIS A 152 -8.48 17.75 -0.25
C HIS A 152 -8.88 19.06 -0.93
N ALA A 153 -9.82 19.03 -1.88
CA ALA A 153 -10.34 20.22 -2.52
C ALA A 153 -11.06 21.14 -1.52
N ALA A 154 -11.88 20.58 -0.62
CA ALA A 154 -12.56 21.34 0.42
C ALA A 154 -11.55 22.02 1.36
N LEU A 155 -10.51 21.29 1.78
CA LEU A 155 -9.43 21.84 2.61
C LEU A 155 -8.66 22.95 1.90
N ALA A 156 -8.29 22.75 0.63
CA ALA A 156 -7.60 23.75 -0.16
C ALA A 156 -8.43 25.04 -0.34
N LYS A 157 -9.73 24.92 -0.58
CA LYS A 157 -10.65 26.06 -0.65
C LYS A 157 -10.73 26.81 0.68
N GLN A 158 -10.81 26.08 1.80
CA GLN A 158 -10.85 26.67 3.15
C GLN A 158 -9.57 27.48 3.41
N VAL A 159 -8.41 26.91 3.07
CA VAL A 159 -7.14 27.60 3.21
C VAL A 159 -7.07 28.82 2.28
N ALA A 160 -7.44 28.68 1.01
CA ALA A 160 -7.40 29.77 0.05
C ALA A 160 -8.29 30.95 0.45
N LYS A 161 -9.50 30.65 0.98
CA LYS A 161 -10.48 31.67 1.35
C LYS A 161 -10.19 32.31 2.71
N TYR A 162 -9.89 31.51 3.72
CA TYR A 162 -9.87 31.96 5.10
C TYR A 162 -8.48 31.89 5.76
N GLY A 163 -7.48 31.26 5.12
CA GLY A 163 -6.20 31.02 5.76
C GLY A 163 -6.27 30.04 6.94
N GLN A 164 -7.23 29.11 6.90
CA GLN A 164 -7.52 28.14 7.95
C GLN A 164 -7.65 26.73 7.35
N PRO A 165 -7.22 25.68 8.02
CA PRO A 165 -6.47 25.68 9.29
C PRO A 165 -5.01 26.07 9.13
N PHE A 166 -4.54 26.30 7.90
CA PHE A 166 -3.16 26.61 7.57
C PHE A 166 -3.01 28.03 7.06
N ALA A 167 -1.98 28.71 7.58
CA ALA A 167 -1.62 30.06 7.08
C ALA A 167 -1.06 29.97 5.66
N LYS A 168 -1.44 30.90 4.81
CA LYS A 168 -0.94 31.00 3.42
C LYS A 168 0.15 32.08 3.27
N PRO A 169 1.08 31.97 2.31
CA PRO A 169 1.18 30.85 1.35
C PRO A 169 1.70 29.57 2.02
N CYS A 170 1.18 28.42 1.59
CA CYS A 170 1.60 27.15 2.14
C CYS A 170 1.58 26.03 1.07
N VAL A 171 2.28 24.94 1.41
CA VAL A 171 2.19 23.66 0.70
C VAL A 171 1.55 22.63 1.62
N ILE A 172 0.50 21.99 1.16
CA ILE A 172 -0.13 20.86 1.84
C ILE A 172 0.39 19.59 1.20
N LEU A 173 0.99 18.72 2.00
CA LEU A 173 1.59 17.47 1.58
C LEU A 173 0.81 16.30 2.16
N SER A 174 0.55 15.30 1.34
CA SER A 174 -0.08 14.06 1.79
C SER A 174 0.43 12.87 1.00
N GLY A 175 0.50 11.72 1.66
CA GLY A 175 0.85 10.42 1.09
C GLY A 175 -0.10 9.34 1.58
N GLY A 176 -0.02 8.19 0.97
CA GLY A 176 -0.87 7.03 1.29
C GLY A 176 -1.20 6.21 0.05
N GLU A 177 -2.10 5.26 0.21
CA GLU A 177 -2.46 4.27 -0.82
C GLU A 177 -3.97 4.24 -1.01
N THR A 178 -4.50 5.12 -1.86
CA THR A 178 -5.95 5.15 -2.16
C THR A 178 -6.35 4.05 -3.14
N THR A 179 -7.64 3.74 -3.20
CA THR A 179 -8.23 2.75 -4.08
C THR A 179 -9.15 3.38 -5.12
N VAL A 180 -9.45 2.65 -6.19
CA VAL A 180 -10.44 3.04 -7.21
C VAL A 180 -11.40 1.89 -7.46
N THR A 181 -12.68 2.16 -7.33
CA THR A 181 -13.73 1.24 -7.77
C THR A 181 -13.93 1.40 -9.27
N VAL A 182 -13.43 0.46 -10.07
CA VAL A 182 -13.54 0.49 -11.53
C VAL A 182 -14.99 0.28 -11.95
N ARG A 183 -15.61 1.31 -12.54
CA ARG A 183 -17.01 1.29 -13.03
C ARG A 183 -17.11 1.44 -14.55
N GLY A 184 -16.04 1.85 -15.21
CA GLY A 184 -16.00 2.14 -16.64
C GLY A 184 -14.93 1.37 -17.38
N LYS A 185 -14.76 1.71 -18.67
CA LYS A 185 -13.72 1.17 -19.56
C LYS A 185 -12.63 2.20 -19.89
N GLY A 186 -12.62 3.33 -19.18
CA GLY A 186 -11.63 4.39 -19.37
C GLY A 186 -10.25 3.98 -18.89
N ARG A 187 -9.24 4.70 -19.36
CA ARG A 187 -7.88 4.62 -18.84
C ARG A 187 -7.76 5.56 -17.65
N GLY A 188 -7.00 5.17 -16.65
CA GLY A 188 -6.76 5.98 -15.46
C GLY A 188 -6.10 5.12 -14.38
N GLY A 189 -6.25 5.55 -13.16
CA GLY A 189 -5.75 4.89 -11.97
C GLY A 189 -6.05 5.78 -10.78
N ARG A 190 -5.73 5.32 -9.58
CA ARG A 190 -6.04 6.05 -8.34
C ARG A 190 -5.53 7.49 -8.32
N ASN A 191 -4.29 7.72 -8.77
CA ASN A 191 -3.71 9.06 -8.78
C ASN A 191 -4.41 9.99 -9.78
N ALA A 192 -4.74 9.47 -10.97
CA ALA A 192 -5.50 10.23 -11.97
C ALA A 192 -6.92 10.52 -11.49
N GLU A 193 -7.59 9.55 -10.85
CA GLU A 193 -8.92 9.73 -10.27
C GLU A 193 -8.93 10.75 -9.13
N PHE A 194 -7.93 10.69 -8.23
CA PHE A 194 -7.74 11.67 -7.18
C PHE A 194 -7.60 13.09 -7.75
N LEU A 195 -6.66 13.28 -8.70
CA LEU A 195 -6.39 14.58 -9.29
C LEU A 195 -7.59 15.13 -10.05
N LEU A 196 -8.29 14.29 -10.81
CA LEU A 196 -9.50 14.67 -11.53
C LEU A 196 -10.62 15.09 -10.58
N SER A 197 -10.86 14.31 -9.53
CA SER A 197 -11.86 14.62 -8.50
C SER A 197 -11.56 15.94 -7.81
N LEU A 198 -10.30 16.16 -7.44
CA LEU A 198 -9.84 17.41 -6.86
C LEU A 198 -10.07 18.59 -7.82
N ALA A 199 -9.65 18.47 -9.10
CA ALA A 199 -9.81 19.51 -10.10
C ALA A 199 -11.28 19.89 -10.34
N VAL A 200 -12.15 18.88 -10.48
CA VAL A 200 -13.61 19.08 -10.62
C VAL A 200 -14.18 19.78 -9.39
N SER A 201 -13.77 19.36 -8.19
CA SER A 201 -14.26 19.93 -6.93
C SER A 201 -13.76 21.36 -6.69
N LEU A 202 -12.59 21.73 -7.21
CA LEU A 202 -12.07 23.11 -7.13
C LEU A 202 -12.84 24.09 -8.00
N GLN A 203 -13.47 23.63 -9.08
CA GLN A 203 -14.29 24.48 -9.98
C GLN A 203 -13.58 25.74 -10.45
N GLY A 204 -12.29 25.64 -10.77
CA GLY A 204 -11.50 26.79 -11.23
C GLY A 204 -11.16 27.82 -10.13
N THR A 205 -11.25 27.46 -8.87
CA THR A 205 -10.85 28.35 -7.75
C THR A 205 -9.41 28.79 -7.93
N ALA A 206 -9.20 30.10 -8.06
CA ALA A 206 -7.88 30.68 -8.27
C ALA A 206 -6.95 30.54 -7.05
N GLY A 207 -5.62 30.57 -7.30
CA GLY A 207 -4.61 30.55 -6.24
C GLY A 207 -4.36 29.18 -5.62
N ILE A 208 -4.89 28.10 -6.21
CA ILE A 208 -4.63 26.72 -5.79
C ILE A 208 -3.94 25.99 -6.95
N LEU A 209 -2.79 25.38 -6.66
CA LEU A 209 -2.08 24.47 -7.55
C LEU A 209 -2.10 23.08 -6.95
N SER A 210 -2.29 22.06 -7.75
CA SER A 210 -2.24 20.67 -7.33
C SER A 210 -1.31 19.88 -8.21
N LEU A 211 -0.49 19.04 -7.59
CA LEU A 211 0.40 18.11 -8.26
C LEU A 211 0.29 16.76 -7.57
N ILE A 212 0.18 15.71 -8.38
CA ILE A 212 0.28 14.34 -7.91
C ILE A 212 1.32 13.61 -8.74
N HIS A 213 2.13 12.78 -8.08
CA HIS A 213 3.08 11.93 -8.78
C HIS A 213 2.32 10.74 -9.39
N ILE A 214 2.28 10.68 -10.72
CA ILE A 214 1.76 9.53 -11.46
C ILE A 214 2.96 8.64 -11.77
N SER A 215 3.30 7.75 -10.84
CA SER A 215 4.53 6.99 -10.91
C SER A 215 4.49 5.80 -11.86
N GLU A 216 3.31 5.41 -12.37
CA GLU A 216 3.23 4.08 -12.99
C GLU A 216 2.22 3.94 -14.13
N PRO A 217 2.63 4.18 -15.37
CA PRO A 217 1.88 3.68 -16.52
C PRO A 217 1.95 2.15 -16.68
N THR A 218 2.89 1.48 -16.02
CA THR A 218 3.16 0.03 -16.18
C THR A 218 2.34 -0.87 -15.28
N ARG A 219 1.95 -0.44 -14.08
CA ARG A 219 1.06 -1.24 -13.20
C ARG A 219 -0.40 -1.27 -13.63
N GLN A 220 -0.82 -0.41 -14.54
CA GLN A 220 -2.19 -0.38 -15.06
C GLN A 220 -2.52 -1.51 -16.03
N ALA A 221 -1.53 -2.19 -16.56
CA ALA A 221 -1.73 -3.30 -17.50
C ALA A 221 -2.05 -4.65 -16.83
N GLU A 222 -2.01 -4.73 -15.50
CA GLU A 222 -2.17 -5.98 -14.75
C GLU A 222 -3.46 -6.05 -13.90
N ILE A 223 -4.41 -5.14 -14.10
CA ILE A 223 -5.71 -5.18 -13.41
C ILE A 223 -6.80 -5.73 -14.32
#